data_d9c1a0a251ce0f6f9a8c291770d12f32
#
_entry.id   d9c1a0a251ce0f6f9a8c291770d12f32
#
_cell.length_a   1.000
_cell.length_b   1.000
_cell.length_c   1.000
_cell.angle_alpha   90.00
_cell.angle_beta   90.00
_cell.angle_gamma   90.00
#
_symmetry.space_group_name_H-M   'P 1'
#
loop_
_entity.id
_entity.type
_entity.pdbx_description
1 polymer ?
#
loop_
_entity_poly.entity_id
_entity_poly.type
_entity_poly.pdbx_seq_one_letter_code
_entity_poly.pdbx_strand_id
1 'polypeptide(L)'
;WLYYDKAFNWSQYQLPKLFPTPTTGNLLICLSGVGNKNFSCLITNGIPDYQIQFNSQCFPLYWYEENKDTQASLFDDAETNRYIRRDGITDWILKEVRNRFGGSRAITKEHIFYYVYGLFHSKQYRERFADDLKKSLPRIPIVDNVQDFMAFYKAGKELADLHLNYEQGINVQTTGHDGDYTFFAEMPMLAHRFFGVKVIGDIDIWQSEWADETYQYFAVDKMKFAKVRDENGKLVADKTRIIYNGHITIENIPLKAYEYIVNGKSAIDWIMERYAVKTDDASQIKNDPNDWSREHKQPRYILDLLLSVIILSCQTVEIVKSLPKLAI
;
A
#
# COMPACT_ATOMS: atom_id res chain seq x y z
N TRP A 1 5.98 -15.05 0.60
CA TRP A 1 5.27 -15.41 1.83
C TRP A 1 6.32 -15.66 2.92
N LEU A 2 6.47 -14.76 3.85
CA LEU A 2 7.08 -15.09 5.12
C LEU A 2 6.17 -16.14 5.76
N TYR A 3 6.63 -17.38 5.81
CA TYR A 3 6.01 -18.42 6.60
C TYR A 3 6.12 -18.00 8.07
N TYR A 4 5.08 -17.38 8.54
CA TYR A 4 4.94 -17.10 9.94
C TYR A 4 4.49 -18.39 10.61
N ASP A 5 5.43 -19.14 11.17
CA ASP A 5 5.07 -20.24 12.05
C ASP A 5 4.44 -19.63 13.31
N LYS A 6 3.15 -19.89 13.49
CA LYS A 6 2.38 -19.38 14.64
C LYS A 6 2.99 -19.81 15.98
N ALA A 7 3.77 -20.91 16.02
CA ALA A 7 4.47 -21.35 17.21
C ALA A 7 5.52 -20.33 17.69
N PHE A 8 6.15 -19.58 16.77
CA PHE A 8 7.08 -18.51 17.12
C PHE A 8 6.39 -17.21 17.54
N ASN A 9 5.08 -17.06 17.26
CA ASN A 9 4.31 -15.84 17.56
C ASN A 9 3.61 -15.88 18.91
N TRP A 10 3.79 -16.94 19.68
CA TRP A 10 3.17 -17.05 21.00
C TRP A 10 3.45 -15.87 21.94
N SER A 11 4.58 -15.19 21.79
CA SER A 11 4.95 -14.01 22.57
C SER A 11 4.41 -12.68 22.01
N GLN A 12 3.89 -12.66 20.78
CA GLN A 12 3.34 -11.43 20.20
C GLN A 12 1.84 -11.30 20.52
N TYR A 13 1.63 -10.79 21.69
CA TYR A 13 0.40 -10.65 22.45
C TYR A 13 -0.85 -10.18 21.67
N GLN A 14 -0.71 -9.38 20.61
CA GLN A 14 -1.85 -8.81 19.87
C GLN A 14 -2.21 -9.59 18.59
N LEU A 15 -1.30 -10.37 18.02
CA LEU A 15 -1.54 -11.07 16.75
C LEU A 15 -2.75 -11.99 16.77
N PRO A 16 -2.95 -12.85 17.80
CA PRO A 16 -4.14 -13.70 17.88
C PRO A 16 -5.44 -12.91 17.95
N LYS A 17 -5.38 -11.65 18.41
CA LYS A 17 -6.54 -10.78 18.45
C LYS A 17 -6.82 -10.08 17.12
N LEU A 18 -5.84 -9.98 16.25
CA LEU A 18 -5.98 -9.33 14.93
C LEU A 18 -6.23 -10.35 13.82
N PHE A 19 -5.52 -11.46 13.87
CA PHE A 19 -5.56 -12.56 12.89
C PHE A 19 -5.56 -13.90 13.61
N PRO A 20 -6.69 -14.31 14.23
CA PRO A 20 -6.77 -15.54 15.02
C PRO A 20 -6.58 -16.81 14.19
N THR A 21 -6.88 -16.78 12.90
CA THR A 21 -6.70 -17.91 11.97
C THR A 21 -5.96 -17.43 10.71
N PRO A 22 -5.34 -18.33 9.93
CA PRO A 22 -4.71 -17.98 8.65
C PRO A 22 -5.64 -17.35 7.64
N THR A 23 -6.94 -17.69 7.70
CA THR A 23 -7.97 -17.23 6.77
C THR A 23 -8.73 -16.01 7.28
N THR A 24 -8.41 -15.52 8.49
CA THR A 24 -9.07 -14.34 9.04
C THR A 24 -8.72 -13.11 8.19
N GLY A 25 -9.74 -12.50 7.58
CA GLY A 25 -9.61 -11.21 6.91
C GLY A 25 -9.71 -10.06 7.92
N ASN A 26 -8.80 -9.10 7.82
CA ASN A 26 -8.84 -7.87 8.61
C ASN A 26 -8.13 -6.75 7.84
N LEU A 27 -8.37 -5.50 8.24
CA LEU A 27 -7.68 -4.31 7.74
C LEU A 27 -7.08 -3.54 8.90
N LEU A 28 -5.85 -3.07 8.71
CA LEU A 28 -5.15 -2.27 9.71
C LEU A 28 -4.62 -0.99 9.07
N ILE A 29 -4.94 0.15 9.68
CA ILE A 29 -4.26 1.42 9.38
C ILE A 29 -2.98 1.46 10.20
N CYS A 30 -1.84 1.48 9.52
CA CYS A 30 -0.51 1.52 10.12
C CYS A 30 0.06 2.93 10.02
N LEU A 31 0.46 3.49 11.16
CA LEU A 31 1.01 4.84 11.27
C LEU A 31 2.48 4.78 11.67
N SER A 32 3.25 5.78 11.25
CA SER A 32 4.59 6.00 11.79
C SER A 32 4.53 6.26 13.30
N GLY A 33 5.47 5.69 14.03
CA GLY A 33 5.55 5.84 15.49
C GLY A 33 5.81 7.28 15.92
N VAL A 34 5.47 7.57 17.17
CA VAL A 34 5.73 8.87 17.79
C VAL A 34 7.23 9.16 17.81
N GLY A 35 7.62 10.39 17.52
CA GLY A 35 9.03 10.81 17.44
C GLY A 35 9.66 10.69 16.06
N ASN A 36 8.96 10.13 15.07
CA ASN A 36 9.44 10.11 13.69
C ASN A 36 9.38 11.51 13.05
N LYS A 37 10.37 11.79 12.19
CA LYS A 37 10.47 13.09 11.50
C LYS A 37 9.27 13.37 10.60
N ASN A 38 8.75 12.33 9.96
CA ASN A 38 7.67 12.43 8.98
C ASN A 38 6.50 11.53 9.39
N PHE A 39 5.31 12.10 9.41
CA PHE A 39 4.09 11.31 9.54
C PHE A 39 3.83 10.53 8.24
N SER A 40 3.62 9.24 8.38
CA SER A 40 3.27 8.35 7.27
C SER A 40 2.15 7.40 7.69
N CYS A 41 1.32 7.03 6.72
CA CYS A 41 0.16 6.18 6.91
C CYS A 41 0.07 5.19 5.75
N LEU A 42 -0.08 3.91 6.08
CA LEU A 42 -0.38 2.83 5.14
C LEU A 42 -1.55 2.00 5.65
N ILE A 43 -2.14 1.19 4.78
CA ILE A 43 -3.12 0.18 5.13
C ILE A 43 -2.60 -1.20 4.74
N THR A 44 -2.94 -2.22 5.50
CA THR A 44 -2.60 -3.61 5.20
C THR A 44 -3.74 -4.56 5.57
N ASN A 45 -3.87 -5.65 4.84
CA ASN A 45 -4.76 -6.77 5.14
C ASN A 45 -4.02 -7.99 5.69
N GLY A 46 -2.71 -7.87 5.87
CA GLY A 46 -1.83 -8.89 6.44
C GLY A 46 -1.23 -8.48 7.77
N ILE A 47 -0.43 -9.37 8.35
CA ILE A 47 0.30 -9.12 9.60
C ILE A 47 1.40 -8.09 9.33
N PRO A 48 1.35 -6.88 9.90
CA PRO A 48 2.36 -5.88 9.66
C PRO A 48 3.64 -6.18 10.45
N ASP A 49 4.78 -5.92 9.83
CA ASP A 49 6.05 -5.84 10.55
C ASP A 49 6.06 -4.61 11.49
N TYR A 50 6.72 -4.72 12.64
CA TYR A 50 6.84 -3.63 13.59
C TYR A 50 7.52 -2.38 12.98
N GLN A 51 8.40 -2.58 12.02
CA GLN A 51 9.15 -1.51 11.36
C GLN A 51 8.53 -1.06 10.01
N ILE A 52 7.34 -1.54 9.65
CA ILE A 52 6.69 -1.17 8.37
C ILE A 52 6.59 0.35 8.17
N GLN A 53 6.43 1.11 9.27
CA GLN A 53 6.38 2.57 9.30
C GLN A 53 7.30 3.17 10.38
N PHE A 54 8.43 2.51 10.71
CA PHE A 54 9.35 2.89 11.80
C PHE A 54 8.67 2.99 13.16
N ASN A 55 8.77 1.93 13.97
CA ASN A 55 8.07 1.78 15.25
C ASN A 55 6.55 1.96 15.11
N SER A 56 5.99 1.25 14.17
CA SER A 56 4.61 1.41 13.73
C SER A 56 3.59 1.17 14.82
N GLN A 57 2.50 1.91 14.76
CA GLN A 57 1.28 1.61 15.50
C GLN A 57 0.17 1.29 14.51
N CYS A 58 -0.52 0.18 14.74
CA CYS A 58 -1.53 -0.33 13.83
C CYS A 58 -2.90 -0.35 14.51
N PHE A 59 -3.90 0.16 13.80
CA PHE A 59 -5.27 0.31 14.26
C PHE A 59 -6.18 -0.55 13.39
N PRO A 60 -6.76 -1.63 13.97
CA PRO A 60 -7.54 -2.58 13.22
C PRO A 60 -8.97 -2.10 12.96
N LEU A 61 -9.56 -2.55 11.83
CA LEU A 61 -10.99 -2.43 11.59
C LEU A 61 -11.76 -3.37 12.52
N TYR A 62 -11.24 -4.58 12.74
CA TYR A 62 -11.79 -5.59 13.63
C TYR A 62 -10.75 -6.12 14.61
N TRP A 63 -11.20 -6.58 15.78
CA TRP A 63 -10.41 -7.37 16.70
C TRP A 63 -11.21 -8.57 17.17
N TYR A 64 -10.55 -9.61 17.70
CA TYR A 64 -11.15 -10.88 17.99
C TYR A 64 -10.89 -11.29 19.43
N GLU A 65 -11.93 -11.83 20.07
CA GLU A 65 -11.89 -12.42 21.40
C GLU A 65 -12.13 -13.92 21.30
N GLU A 66 -11.43 -14.69 22.12
CA GLU A 66 -11.70 -16.12 22.22
C GLU A 66 -13.08 -16.32 22.88
N ASN A 67 -13.94 -17.08 22.22
CA ASN A 67 -15.25 -17.42 22.74
C ASN A 67 -15.11 -18.48 23.84
N LYS A 68 -15.37 -18.08 25.08
CA LYS A 68 -15.28 -18.95 26.26
C LYS A 68 -16.52 -19.80 26.47
N ASP A 69 -17.63 -19.49 25.79
CA ASP A 69 -18.94 -20.12 26.00
C ASP A 69 -19.24 -21.27 25.01
N THR A 70 -18.24 -21.72 24.26
CA THR A 70 -18.43 -22.86 23.35
C THR A 70 -18.58 -24.15 24.12
N GLN A 71 -19.83 -24.50 24.44
CA GLN A 71 -20.23 -25.92 24.45
C GLN A 71 -20.15 -26.39 23.00
N ALA A 72 -19.07 -27.08 22.66
CA ALA A 72 -18.86 -27.61 21.32
C ALA A 72 -20.03 -28.53 20.95
N SER A 73 -20.93 -28.05 20.09
CA SER A 73 -21.87 -28.91 19.40
C SER A 73 -21.06 -29.76 18.40
N LEU A 74 -21.32 -31.02 18.37
CA LEU A 74 -20.62 -32.02 17.51
C LEU A 74 -20.81 -31.69 15.99
N PHE A 75 -21.65 -30.69 15.65
CA PHE A 75 -22.07 -30.34 14.29
C PHE A 75 -21.69 -28.92 13.87
N ASP A 76 -21.08 -28.13 14.77
CA ASP A 76 -20.60 -26.80 14.44
C ASP A 76 -19.15 -26.87 13.94
N ASP A 77 -18.83 -26.20 12.86
CA ASP A 77 -17.46 -25.95 12.42
C ASP A 77 -16.71 -25.28 13.58
N ALA A 78 -15.91 -26.08 14.30
CA ALA A 78 -15.26 -25.71 15.55
C ALA A 78 -14.32 -24.48 15.40
N GLU A 79 -13.89 -24.14 14.17
CA GLU A 79 -13.05 -22.99 13.91
C GLU A 79 -13.85 -21.69 13.81
N THR A 80 -15.06 -21.69 13.25
CA THR A 80 -15.88 -20.48 13.02
C THR A 80 -16.46 -19.92 14.31
N ASN A 81 -16.73 -20.75 15.32
CA ASN A 81 -17.34 -20.34 16.60
C ASN A 81 -16.31 -20.05 17.69
N ARG A 82 -15.02 -20.30 17.43
CA ARG A 82 -13.97 -20.13 18.43
C ARG A 82 -13.65 -18.66 18.75
N TYR A 83 -13.88 -17.76 17.82
CA TYR A 83 -13.55 -16.34 17.96
C TYR A 83 -14.75 -15.45 17.70
N ILE A 84 -14.96 -14.47 18.59
CA ILE A 84 -15.98 -13.43 18.45
C ILE A 84 -15.31 -12.20 17.84
N ARG A 85 -15.80 -11.77 16.66
CA ARG A 85 -15.36 -10.53 16.02
C ARG A 85 -15.96 -9.32 16.72
N ARG A 86 -15.13 -8.35 17.03
CA ARG A 86 -15.47 -7.04 17.56
C ARG A 86 -15.01 -5.94 16.62
N ASP A 87 -15.72 -4.82 16.62
CA ASP A 87 -15.32 -3.66 15.83
C ASP A 87 -14.19 -2.89 16.51
N GLY A 88 -13.18 -2.44 15.75
CA GLY A 88 -12.14 -1.53 16.23
C GLY A 88 -12.68 -0.12 16.48
N ILE A 89 -13.74 0.28 15.79
CA ILE A 89 -14.46 1.55 16.01
C ILE A 89 -15.52 1.34 17.08
N THR A 90 -15.48 2.13 18.15
CA THR A 90 -16.41 2.03 19.28
C THR A 90 -17.80 2.53 18.94
N ASP A 91 -18.82 2.01 19.64
CA ASP A 91 -20.21 2.50 19.51
C ASP A 91 -20.35 3.95 19.95
N TRP A 92 -19.51 4.37 20.90
CA TRP A 92 -19.49 5.76 21.37
C TRP A 92 -19.12 6.72 20.23
N ILE A 93 -18.01 6.48 19.50
CA ILE A 93 -17.61 7.37 18.40
C ILE A 93 -18.59 7.31 17.24
N LEU A 94 -19.18 6.15 16.96
CA LEU A 94 -20.26 6.04 15.95
C LEU A 94 -21.45 6.92 16.30
N LYS A 95 -21.87 6.92 17.58
CA LYS A 95 -22.95 7.75 18.08
C LYS A 95 -22.62 9.25 17.96
N GLU A 96 -21.39 9.64 18.35
CA GLU A 96 -20.94 11.04 18.23
C GLU A 96 -20.95 11.54 16.79
N VAL A 97 -20.40 10.74 15.85
CA VAL A 97 -20.39 11.09 14.42
C VAL A 97 -21.82 11.20 13.87
N ARG A 98 -22.69 10.26 14.23
CA ARG A 98 -24.12 10.30 13.81
C ARG A 98 -24.84 11.53 14.35
N ASN A 99 -24.63 11.87 15.62
CA ASN A 99 -25.24 13.03 16.25
C ASN A 99 -24.83 14.33 15.57
N ARG A 100 -23.53 14.47 15.22
CA ARG A 100 -23.01 15.64 14.50
C ARG A 100 -23.73 15.87 13.16
N PHE A 101 -24.18 14.81 12.51
CA PHE A 101 -24.85 14.86 11.20
C PHE A 101 -26.36 14.55 11.28
N GLY A 102 -27.02 15.01 12.35
CA GLY A 102 -28.48 14.92 12.49
C GLY A 102 -29.02 13.51 12.73
N GLY A 103 -28.21 12.60 13.29
CA GLY A 103 -28.65 11.24 13.65
C GLY A 103 -28.68 10.26 12.49
N SER A 104 -28.02 10.54 11.38
CA SER A 104 -28.04 9.70 10.17
C SER A 104 -27.61 8.26 10.45
N ARG A 105 -28.55 7.31 10.32
CA ARG A 105 -28.28 5.87 10.47
C ARG A 105 -27.47 5.27 9.31
N ALA A 106 -27.34 5.99 8.20
CA ALA A 106 -26.56 5.56 7.05
C ALA A 106 -25.05 5.49 7.33
N ILE A 107 -24.55 6.24 8.35
CA ILE A 107 -23.14 6.22 8.73
C ILE A 107 -22.86 4.94 9.54
N THR A 108 -21.85 4.19 9.11
CA THR A 108 -21.38 2.95 9.74
C THR A 108 -19.97 3.12 10.33
N LYS A 109 -19.52 2.16 11.12
CA LYS A 109 -18.17 2.11 11.67
C LYS A 109 -17.11 2.01 10.55
N GLU A 110 -17.41 1.28 9.49
CA GLU A 110 -16.56 1.18 8.31
C GLU A 110 -16.40 2.55 7.60
N HIS A 111 -17.47 3.35 7.51
CA HIS A 111 -17.37 4.72 7.00
C HIS A 111 -16.38 5.56 7.82
N ILE A 112 -16.36 5.41 9.14
CA ILE A 112 -15.43 6.12 10.02
C ILE A 112 -14.00 5.63 9.80
N PHE A 113 -13.79 4.32 9.64
CA PHE A 113 -12.46 3.75 9.41
C PHE A 113 -11.83 4.31 8.13
N TYR A 114 -12.54 4.28 7.01
CA TYR A 114 -12.03 4.84 5.76
C TYR A 114 -11.99 6.38 5.76
N TYR A 115 -12.90 7.05 6.46
CA TYR A 115 -12.80 8.50 6.70
C TYR A 115 -11.46 8.86 7.34
N VAL A 116 -11.05 8.13 8.37
CA VAL A 116 -9.76 8.32 9.04
C VAL A 116 -8.60 8.10 8.06
N TYR A 117 -8.67 7.07 7.23
CA TYR A 117 -7.63 6.81 6.24
C TYR A 117 -7.51 7.94 5.20
N GLY A 118 -8.63 8.42 4.68
CA GLY A 118 -8.68 9.57 3.77
C GLY A 118 -8.16 10.86 4.43
N LEU A 119 -8.55 11.11 5.68
CA LEU A 119 -8.11 12.27 6.46
C LEU A 119 -6.58 12.28 6.62
N PHE A 120 -5.97 11.14 6.91
CA PHE A 120 -4.52 11.01 7.08
C PHE A 120 -3.73 11.27 5.80
N HIS A 121 -4.36 11.17 4.63
CA HIS A 121 -3.76 11.52 3.35
C HIS A 121 -3.97 13.00 2.98
N SER A 122 -4.87 13.71 3.68
CA SER A 122 -5.09 15.13 3.44
C SER A 122 -3.84 15.95 3.73
N LYS A 123 -3.40 16.72 2.72
CA LYS A 123 -2.28 17.64 2.87
C LYS A 123 -2.57 18.68 3.96
N GLN A 124 -3.78 19.25 3.98
CA GLN A 124 -4.19 20.26 4.96
C GLN A 124 -4.17 19.69 6.40
N TYR A 125 -4.60 18.43 6.61
CA TYR A 125 -4.51 17.78 7.90
C TYR A 125 -3.05 17.66 8.35
N ARG A 126 -2.21 17.10 7.50
CA ARG A 126 -0.78 16.87 7.79
C ARG A 126 -0.03 18.17 8.08
N GLU A 127 -0.31 19.25 7.35
CA GLU A 127 0.31 20.57 7.55
C GLU A 127 -0.20 21.23 8.82
N ARG A 128 -1.53 21.23 9.05
CA ARG A 128 -2.14 21.85 10.23
C ARG A 128 -1.71 21.24 11.54
N PHE A 129 -1.51 19.92 11.58
CA PHE A 129 -1.14 19.17 12.78
C PHE A 129 0.30 18.65 12.76
N ALA A 130 1.17 19.21 11.91
CA ALA A 130 2.53 18.71 11.69
C ALA A 130 3.36 18.52 12.97
N ASP A 131 3.24 19.44 13.92
CA ASP A 131 3.99 19.37 15.19
C ASP A 131 3.36 18.41 16.21
N ASP A 132 2.04 18.28 16.20
CA ASP A 132 1.34 17.33 17.06
C ASP A 132 1.60 15.89 16.64
N LEU A 133 1.60 15.63 15.32
CA LEU A 133 1.86 14.32 14.73
C LEU A 133 3.28 13.78 15.02
N LYS A 134 4.23 14.66 15.37
CA LYS A 134 5.57 14.25 15.83
C LYS A 134 5.59 13.82 17.29
N LYS A 135 4.67 14.35 18.11
CA LYS A 135 4.72 14.24 19.57
C LYS A 135 3.72 13.26 20.16
N SER A 136 2.63 13.00 19.44
CA SER A 136 1.53 12.17 19.94
C SER A 136 0.83 11.43 18.79
N LEU A 137 0.01 10.45 19.17
CA LEU A 137 -0.90 9.81 18.22
C LEU A 137 -1.87 10.85 17.61
N PRO A 138 -2.24 10.67 16.33
CA PRO A 138 -3.15 11.57 15.65
C PRO A 138 -4.49 11.72 16.39
N ARG A 139 -4.94 12.94 16.55
CA ARG A 139 -6.32 13.25 16.93
C ARG A 139 -7.16 13.36 15.67
N ILE A 140 -8.34 12.76 15.70
CA ILE A 140 -9.22 12.68 14.54
C ILE A 140 -10.32 13.74 14.68
N PRO A 141 -10.20 14.88 13.99
CA PRO A 141 -11.30 15.82 13.92
C PRO A 141 -12.42 15.26 13.03
N ILE A 142 -13.64 15.63 13.33
CA ILE A 142 -14.80 15.34 12.48
C ILE A 142 -15.17 16.63 11.75
N VAL A 143 -15.18 16.60 10.42
CA VAL A 143 -15.54 17.75 9.59
C VAL A 143 -16.95 18.29 9.86
N ASP A 144 -17.24 19.53 9.49
CA ASP A 144 -18.47 20.21 9.88
C ASP A 144 -19.72 19.71 9.16
N ASN A 145 -19.58 19.21 7.93
CA ASN A 145 -20.73 18.76 7.15
C ASN A 145 -20.59 17.31 6.68
N VAL A 146 -21.74 16.67 6.42
CA VAL A 146 -21.80 15.26 6.03
C VAL A 146 -21.27 15.01 4.61
N GLN A 147 -21.37 15.98 3.73
CA GLN A 147 -20.88 15.87 2.35
C GLN A 147 -19.36 15.73 2.33
N ASP A 148 -18.65 16.54 3.10
CA ASP A 148 -17.19 16.46 3.26
C ASP A 148 -16.77 15.17 3.96
N PHE A 149 -17.52 14.75 5.02
CA PHE A 149 -17.30 13.46 5.66
C PHE A 149 -17.37 12.32 4.65
N MET A 150 -18.42 12.30 3.82
CA MET A 150 -18.60 11.26 2.81
C MET A 150 -17.56 11.35 1.69
N ALA A 151 -17.07 12.55 1.36
CA ALA A 151 -15.98 12.73 0.39
C ALA A 151 -14.66 12.16 0.93
N PHE A 152 -14.32 12.45 2.19
CA PHE A 152 -13.15 11.84 2.86
C PHE A 152 -13.27 10.32 2.96
N TYR A 153 -14.46 9.81 3.30
CA TYR A 153 -14.73 8.37 3.34
C TYR A 153 -14.50 7.70 1.98
N LYS A 154 -15.11 8.25 0.90
CA LYS A 154 -14.97 7.70 -0.45
C LYS A 154 -13.52 7.70 -0.91
N ALA A 155 -12.84 8.83 -0.75
CA ALA A 155 -11.42 8.93 -1.06
C ALA A 155 -10.57 7.96 -0.24
N GLY A 156 -10.85 7.82 1.06
CA GLY A 156 -10.15 6.87 1.93
C GLY A 156 -10.37 5.42 1.53
N LYS A 157 -11.56 5.05 1.08
CA LYS A 157 -11.85 3.72 0.57
C LYS A 157 -11.11 3.46 -0.75
N GLU A 158 -11.17 4.40 -1.69
CA GLU A 158 -10.47 4.31 -2.96
C GLU A 158 -8.95 4.22 -2.78
N LEU A 159 -8.37 5.04 -1.89
CA LEU A 159 -6.96 4.94 -1.51
C LEU A 159 -6.62 3.58 -0.89
N ALA A 160 -7.48 3.04 -0.02
CA ALA A 160 -7.28 1.74 0.59
C ALA A 160 -7.27 0.63 -0.47
N ASP A 161 -8.22 0.64 -1.39
CA ASP A 161 -8.30 -0.34 -2.48
C ASP A 161 -7.05 -0.28 -3.37
N LEU A 162 -6.56 0.91 -3.71
CA LEU A 162 -5.31 1.10 -4.45
C LEU A 162 -4.09 0.56 -3.69
N HIS A 163 -3.96 0.92 -2.41
CA HIS A 163 -2.78 0.59 -1.62
C HIS A 163 -2.72 -0.88 -1.18
N LEU A 164 -3.86 -1.58 -1.16
CA LEU A 164 -3.91 -3.01 -0.86
C LEU A 164 -3.63 -3.89 -2.08
N ASN A 165 -4.00 -3.41 -3.27
CA ASN A 165 -4.02 -4.26 -4.48
C ASN A 165 -2.91 -3.93 -5.48
N TYR A 166 -1.94 -3.09 -5.16
CA TYR A 166 -0.91 -2.65 -6.09
C TYR A 166 -0.02 -3.77 -6.65
N GLU A 167 0.15 -4.87 -5.91
CA GLU A 167 0.89 -6.06 -6.39
C GLU A 167 0.04 -6.98 -7.25
N GLN A 168 -1.29 -6.97 -7.06
CA GLN A 168 -2.21 -7.81 -7.81
C GLN A 168 -2.69 -7.15 -9.10
N GLY A 169 -2.21 -5.94 -9.37
CA GLY A 169 -2.68 -5.05 -10.41
C GLY A 169 -3.79 -4.15 -9.89
N ILE A 170 -3.63 -2.85 -10.17
CA ILE A 170 -4.61 -1.84 -9.81
C ILE A 170 -5.93 -2.22 -10.49
N ASN A 171 -6.99 -2.37 -9.69
CA ASN A 171 -8.34 -2.57 -10.17
C ASN A 171 -8.78 -1.31 -10.93
N VAL A 172 -8.34 -1.20 -12.16
CA VAL A 172 -9.08 -0.40 -13.11
C VAL A 172 -10.34 -1.21 -13.34
N GLN A 173 -11.51 -0.67 -13.00
CA GLN A 173 -12.82 -1.31 -13.16
C GLN A 173 -12.95 -1.98 -14.53
N THR A 174 -12.36 -3.14 -14.68
CA THR A 174 -12.60 -4.06 -15.77
C THR A 174 -13.35 -5.21 -15.13
N THR A 175 -14.66 -5.13 -15.31
CA THR A 175 -15.62 -6.17 -15.04
C THR A 175 -15.03 -7.57 -15.14
N GLY A 176 -14.91 -8.22 -13.97
CA GLY A 176 -15.04 -9.66 -13.82
C GLY A 176 -13.93 -10.48 -14.44
N HIS A 177 -12.84 -10.68 -13.71
CA HIS A 177 -12.13 -11.96 -13.77
C HIS A 177 -11.40 -12.17 -12.43
N ASP A 178 -11.75 -13.26 -11.79
CA ASP A 178 -11.04 -13.80 -10.63
C ASP A 178 -9.61 -14.19 -11.00
N GLY A 179 -8.64 -13.67 -10.24
CA GLY A 179 -7.42 -14.38 -9.86
C GLY A 179 -6.40 -14.79 -10.93
N ASP A 180 -6.50 -14.36 -12.19
CA ASP A 180 -5.59 -14.79 -13.23
C ASP A 180 -4.45 -13.79 -13.47
N TYR A 181 -3.21 -14.27 -13.46
CA TYR A 181 -1.95 -13.52 -13.61
C TYR A 181 -1.79 -12.74 -14.94
N THR A 182 -2.77 -12.74 -15.81
CA THR A 182 -2.86 -11.96 -17.05
C THR A 182 -2.84 -10.45 -16.80
N PHE A 183 -3.10 -10.01 -15.57
CA PHE A 183 -3.18 -8.61 -15.20
C PHE A 183 -1.83 -7.88 -15.32
N PHE A 184 -0.73 -8.50 -14.97
CA PHE A 184 0.61 -7.91 -15.13
C PHE A 184 1.02 -7.75 -16.60
N ALA A 185 0.50 -8.59 -17.50
CA ALA A 185 0.80 -8.46 -18.92
C ALA A 185 0.32 -7.11 -19.51
N GLU A 186 -0.71 -6.53 -18.91
CA GLU A 186 -1.32 -5.26 -19.36
C GLU A 186 -0.71 -4.01 -18.73
N MET A 187 0.20 -4.14 -17.70
CA MET A 187 0.75 -2.99 -16.99
C MET A 187 1.41 -1.95 -17.88
N PRO A 188 2.23 -2.29 -18.88
CA PRO A 188 2.79 -1.30 -19.79
C PRO A 188 1.71 -0.56 -20.58
N MET A 189 0.68 -1.27 -21.05
CA MET A 189 -0.44 -0.69 -21.77
C MET A 189 -1.27 0.24 -20.87
N LEU A 190 -1.54 -0.16 -19.63
CA LEU A 190 -2.26 0.65 -18.65
C LEU A 190 -1.48 1.92 -18.29
N ALA A 191 -0.18 1.80 -18.03
CA ALA A 191 0.68 2.93 -17.72
C ALA A 191 0.73 3.94 -18.87
N HIS A 192 0.79 3.46 -20.12
CA HIS A 192 0.72 4.30 -21.31
C HIS A 192 -0.67 4.94 -21.48
N ARG A 193 -1.75 4.16 -21.37
CA ARG A 193 -3.12 4.61 -21.60
C ARG A 193 -3.54 5.70 -20.61
N PHE A 194 -3.20 5.55 -19.32
CA PHE A 194 -3.62 6.47 -18.28
C PHE A 194 -2.70 7.69 -18.12
N PHE A 195 -1.40 7.49 -18.28
CA PHE A 195 -0.41 8.52 -17.94
C PHE A 195 0.63 8.76 -19.02
N GLY A 196 0.52 8.13 -20.18
CA GLY A 196 1.46 8.30 -21.29
C GLY A 196 2.85 7.71 -21.04
N VAL A 197 3.02 6.90 -19.99
CA VAL A 197 4.30 6.24 -19.66
C VAL A 197 4.65 5.25 -20.78
N LYS A 198 5.90 5.26 -21.24
CA LYS A 198 6.39 4.39 -22.30
C LYS A 198 7.46 3.45 -21.76
N VAL A 199 7.37 2.19 -22.13
CA VAL A 199 8.44 1.21 -21.91
C VAL A 199 9.15 1.00 -23.23
N ILE A 200 10.42 1.34 -23.28
CA ILE A 200 11.30 1.17 -24.44
C ILE A 200 12.12 -0.08 -24.21
N GLY A 201 11.98 -1.06 -25.09
CA GLY A 201 12.59 -2.38 -25.02
C GLY A 201 11.65 -3.43 -25.57
N ASP A 202 12.13 -4.62 -25.84
CA ASP A 202 11.33 -5.74 -26.30
C ASP A 202 10.69 -6.46 -25.11
N ILE A 203 9.50 -5.95 -24.70
CA ILE A 203 8.78 -6.47 -23.52
C ILE A 203 7.87 -7.66 -23.86
N ASP A 204 7.70 -7.99 -25.13
CA ASP A 204 6.86 -9.10 -25.58
C ASP A 204 7.66 -10.42 -25.70
N ILE A 205 8.97 -10.38 -25.54
CA ILE A 205 9.87 -11.54 -25.60
C ILE A 205 9.48 -12.65 -24.60
N TRP A 206 8.75 -12.33 -23.55
CA TRP A 206 8.33 -13.25 -22.50
C TRP A 206 7.28 -14.29 -22.97
N GLN A 207 6.68 -14.11 -24.14
CA GLN A 207 5.69 -15.05 -24.72
C GLN A 207 6.35 -16.34 -25.25
N SER A 208 7.63 -16.34 -25.50
CA SER A 208 8.38 -17.53 -25.85
C SER A 208 8.89 -18.24 -24.60
N GLU A 209 8.72 -19.56 -24.53
CA GLU A 209 9.07 -20.46 -23.43
C GLU A 209 10.05 -19.92 -22.39
N TRP A 210 9.81 -20.20 -21.11
CA TRP A 210 10.56 -19.80 -19.89
C TRP A 210 12.06 -20.15 -19.98
N ALA A 211 12.78 -19.49 -20.89
CA ALA A 211 14.21 -19.67 -21.08
C ALA A 211 15.00 -18.75 -20.12
N ASP A 212 16.17 -19.17 -19.70
CA ASP A 212 17.09 -18.36 -18.87
C ASP A 212 17.37 -16.97 -19.48
N GLU A 213 17.37 -16.87 -20.80
CA GLU A 213 17.53 -15.63 -21.54
C GLU A 213 16.43 -14.61 -21.25
N THR A 214 15.16 -15.06 -21.08
CA THR A 214 14.04 -14.20 -20.72
C THR A 214 14.24 -13.59 -19.33
N TYR A 215 14.66 -14.38 -18.34
CA TYR A 215 14.96 -13.86 -17.01
C TYR A 215 16.14 -12.88 -17.02
N GLN A 216 17.17 -13.15 -17.81
CA GLN A 216 18.32 -12.25 -17.95
C GLN A 216 17.91 -10.93 -18.60
N TYR A 217 17.04 -10.96 -19.60
CA TYR A 217 16.53 -9.75 -20.25
C TYR A 217 15.80 -8.81 -19.30
N PHE A 218 14.97 -9.36 -18.40
CA PHE A 218 14.21 -8.59 -17.42
C PHE A 218 14.93 -8.39 -16.08
N ALA A 219 16.05 -9.03 -15.86
CA ALA A 219 16.77 -8.94 -14.61
C ALA A 219 17.25 -7.51 -14.31
N VAL A 220 17.09 -7.11 -13.06
CA VAL A 220 17.53 -5.83 -12.53
C VAL A 220 18.86 -6.04 -11.78
N ASP A 221 19.83 -5.18 -12.05
CA ASP A 221 20.99 -4.98 -11.18
C ASP A 221 20.73 -3.77 -10.27
N LYS A 222 20.62 -2.60 -10.86
CA LYS A 222 20.31 -1.34 -10.16
C LYS A 222 19.64 -0.36 -11.10
N MET A 223 18.38 -0.03 -10.83
CA MET A 223 17.68 1.01 -11.55
C MET A 223 18.29 2.39 -11.29
N LYS A 224 18.28 3.26 -12.29
CA LYS A 224 18.85 4.62 -12.20
C LYS A 224 17.97 5.61 -12.95
N PHE A 225 17.92 6.84 -12.49
CA PHE A 225 17.40 7.92 -13.31
C PHE A 225 18.35 8.21 -14.47
N ALA A 226 17.78 8.47 -15.64
CA ALA A 226 18.56 9.06 -16.74
C ALA A 226 19.14 10.40 -16.30
N LYS A 227 20.12 10.90 -17.04
CA LYS A 227 20.72 12.20 -16.76
C LYS A 227 20.42 13.18 -17.88
N VAL A 228 20.15 14.41 -17.51
CA VAL A 228 19.94 15.55 -18.42
C VAL A 228 20.82 16.70 -17.96
N ARG A 229 21.20 17.59 -18.87
CA ARG A 229 21.89 18.84 -18.51
C ARG A 229 20.84 19.87 -18.14
N ASP A 230 21.02 20.50 -16.98
CA ASP A 230 20.22 21.65 -16.56
C ASP A 230 20.63 22.93 -17.34
N GLU A 231 19.94 24.01 -17.06
CA GLU A 231 20.19 25.34 -17.67
C GLU A 231 21.64 25.84 -17.50
N ASN A 232 22.34 25.33 -16.48
CA ASN A 232 23.73 25.66 -16.19
C ASN A 232 24.72 24.64 -16.80
N GLY A 233 24.25 23.70 -17.60
CA GLY A 233 25.05 22.64 -18.21
C GLY A 233 25.46 21.50 -17.27
N LYS A 234 24.98 21.48 -15.99
CA LYS A 234 25.27 20.45 -15.00
C LYS A 234 24.40 19.22 -15.26
N LEU A 235 25.00 18.03 -15.15
CA LEU A 235 24.26 16.77 -15.22
C LEU A 235 23.41 16.55 -13.96
N VAL A 236 22.10 16.51 -14.13
CA VAL A 236 21.10 16.25 -13.08
C VAL A 236 20.28 15.01 -13.41
N ALA A 237 19.62 14.42 -12.40
CA ALA A 237 18.75 13.29 -12.60
C ALA A 237 17.46 13.72 -13.34
N ASP A 238 17.14 13.04 -14.42
CA ASP A 238 15.89 13.18 -15.14
C ASP A 238 14.86 12.20 -14.55
N LYS A 239 13.99 12.71 -13.70
CA LYS A 239 12.94 11.91 -13.04
C LYS A 239 11.82 11.47 -13.99
N THR A 240 11.77 11.98 -15.20
CA THR A 240 10.81 11.50 -16.22
C THR A 240 11.26 10.20 -16.90
N ARG A 241 12.50 9.75 -16.60
CA ARG A 241 13.11 8.58 -17.25
C ARG A 241 13.86 7.72 -16.26
N ILE A 242 13.51 6.43 -16.21
CA ILE A 242 14.22 5.40 -15.42
C ILE A 242 14.89 4.42 -16.38
N ILE A 243 16.20 4.28 -16.28
CA ILE A 243 16.95 3.19 -16.87
C ILE A 243 16.76 2.00 -15.95
N TYR A 244 15.89 1.07 -16.37
CA TYR A 244 15.54 -0.12 -15.60
C TYR A 244 16.71 -1.11 -15.56
N ASN A 245 17.25 -1.43 -16.74
CA ASN A 245 18.48 -2.21 -16.93
C ASN A 245 19.16 -1.83 -18.25
N GLY A 246 20.05 -2.70 -18.79
CA GLY A 246 20.74 -2.46 -20.06
C GLY A 246 19.85 -2.56 -21.32
N HIS A 247 18.66 -3.11 -21.19
CA HIS A 247 17.73 -3.38 -22.30
C HIS A 247 16.46 -2.53 -22.25
N ILE A 248 16.04 -2.15 -21.05
CA ILE A 248 14.73 -1.53 -20.81
C ILE A 248 14.89 -0.14 -20.19
N THR A 249 14.20 0.83 -20.76
CA THR A 249 14.05 2.19 -20.22
C THR A 249 12.58 2.55 -20.14
N ILE A 250 12.18 3.17 -19.02
CA ILE A 250 10.83 3.71 -18.81
C ILE A 250 10.89 5.22 -19.01
N GLU A 251 10.05 5.75 -19.89
CA GLU A 251 10.01 7.16 -20.27
C GLU A 251 8.64 7.79 -20.01
N ASN A 252 8.62 9.13 -20.01
CA ASN A 252 7.41 9.94 -19.79
C ASN A 252 6.75 9.69 -18.43
N ILE A 253 7.54 9.41 -17.39
CA ILE A 253 7.01 9.27 -16.03
C ILE A 253 6.51 10.64 -15.57
N PRO A 254 5.22 10.79 -15.19
CA PRO A 254 4.71 12.05 -14.72
C PRO A 254 5.39 12.49 -13.42
N LEU A 255 5.89 13.71 -13.34
CA LEU A 255 6.57 14.22 -12.14
C LEU A 255 5.67 14.17 -10.90
N LYS A 256 4.34 14.28 -11.06
CA LYS A 256 3.39 14.13 -9.95
C LYS A 256 3.49 12.76 -9.24
N ALA A 257 3.95 11.70 -9.92
CA ALA A 257 4.13 10.38 -9.30
C ALA A 257 5.12 10.41 -8.12
N TYR A 258 6.04 11.36 -8.10
CA TYR A 258 7.00 11.56 -7.01
C TYR A 258 6.44 12.38 -5.83
N GLU A 259 5.24 12.93 -5.94
CA GLU A 259 4.55 13.63 -4.84
C GLU A 259 3.96 12.66 -3.81
N TYR A 260 3.75 11.38 -4.18
CA TYR A 260 3.33 10.34 -3.23
C TYR A 260 4.51 9.89 -2.39
N ILE A 261 4.56 10.37 -1.15
CA ILE A 261 5.67 10.15 -0.23
C ILE A 261 5.27 9.16 0.85
N VAL A 262 6.07 8.12 1.01
CA VAL A 262 5.99 7.11 2.07
C VAL A 262 7.28 7.14 2.87
N ASN A 263 7.23 7.40 4.17
CA ASN A 263 8.41 7.46 5.04
C ASN A 263 9.56 8.32 4.50
N GLY A 264 9.23 9.48 3.94
CA GLY A 264 10.21 10.49 3.52
C GLY A 264 10.81 10.30 2.14
N LYS A 265 10.43 9.25 1.39
CA LYS A 265 10.81 9.04 -0.02
C LYS A 265 9.57 8.79 -0.87
N SER A 266 9.67 9.04 -2.18
CA SER A 266 8.59 8.64 -3.09
C SER A 266 8.47 7.11 -3.14
N ALA A 267 7.26 6.61 -3.43
CA ALA A 267 7.06 5.17 -3.58
C ALA A 267 7.95 4.58 -4.71
N ILE A 268 8.17 5.34 -5.78
CA ILE A 268 9.07 4.96 -6.88
C ILE A 268 10.51 4.82 -6.37
N ASP A 269 11.02 5.79 -5.58
CA ASP A 269 12.38 5.72 -5.01
C ASP A 269 12.54 4.49 -4.11
N TRP A 270 11.47 4.09 -3.38
CA TRP A 270 11.48 2.87 -2.58
C TRP A 270 11.64 1.62 -3.44
N ILE A 271 10.88 1.48 -4.53
CA ILE A 271 11.01 0.34 -5.45
C ILE A 271 12.41 0.28 -6.05
N MET A 272 12.92 1.40 -6.56
CA MET A 272 14.27 1.47 -7.14
C MET A 272 15.37 1.08 -6.15
N GLU A 273 15.20 1.40 -4.86
CA GLU A 273 16.18 1.07 -3.83
C GLU A 273 16.06 -0.38 -3.34
N ARG A 274 14.83 -0.89 -3.19
CA ARG A 274 14.57 -2.23 -2.66
C ARG A 274 14.85 -3.33 -3.68
N TYR A 275 14.53 -3.08 -4.93
CA TYR A 275 14.76 -4.02 -6.03
C TYR A 275 16.10 -3.77 -6.71
N ALA A 276 17.16 -3.62 -5.93
CA ALA A 276 18.54 -3.56 -6.39
C ALA A 276 19.33 -4.76 -5.83
N VAL A 277 20.16 -5.37 -6.67
CA VAL A 277 21.08 -6.42 -6.23
C VAL A 277 22.11 -5.81 -5.28
N LYS A 278 22.26 -6.38 -4.10
CA LYS A 278 23.19 -5.90 -3.06
C LYS A 278 23.83 -7.10 -2.36
N THR A 279 25.11 -6.98 -2.09
CA THR A 279 25.81 -7.90 -1.19
C THR A 279 26.01 -7.20 0.15
N ASP A 280 25.61 -7.83 1.23
CA ASP A 280 25.87 -7.33 2.58
C ASP A 280 27.36 -7.53 2.92
N ASP A 281 28.03 -6.44 3.28
CA ASP A 281 29.50 -6.47 3.49
C ASP A 281 29.92 -7.34 4.68
N ALA A 282 29.07 -7.47 5.69
CA ALA A 282 29.38 -8.21 6.90
C ALA A 282 29.13 -9.72 6.75
N SER A 283 27.98 -10.08 6.19
CA SER A 283 27.58 -11.49 6.03
C SER A 283 27.98 -12.10 4.69
N GLN A 284 28.38 -11.28 3.71
CA GLN A 284 28.65 -11.66 2.32
C GLN A 284 27.42 -12.29 1.62
N ILE A 285 26.24 -12.12 2.20
CA ILE A 285 24.99 -12.62 1.60
C ILE A 285 24.60 -11.69 0.47
N LYS A 286 24.45 -12.25 -0.73
CA LYS A 286 23.88 -11.56 -1.89
C LYS A 286 22.37 -11.55 -1.78
N ASN A 287 21.77 -10.37 -1.71
CA ASN A 287 20.35 -10.17 -1.85
C ASN A 287 20.04 -9.85 -3.31
N ASP A 288 19.45 -10.80 -4.02
CA ASP A 288 19.11 -10.68 -5.43
C ASP A 288 17.60 -10.77 -5.61
N PRO A 289 16.89 -9.65 -5.84
CA PRO A 289 15.45 -9.65 -5.99
C PRO A 289 14.96 -10.44 -7.23
N ASN A 290 15.85 -10.74 -8.18
CA ASN A 290 15.51 -11.53 -9.36
C ASN A 290 15.31 -13.02 -9.04
N ASP A 291 15.80 -13.50 -7.88
CA ASP A 291 15.59 -14.90 -7.47
C ASP A 291 14.12 -15.19 -7.28
N TRP A 292 13.37 -14.25 -6.67
CA TRP A 292 11.91 -14.37 -6.54
C TRP A 292 11.22 -14.54 -7.91
N SER A 293 11.62 -13.73 -8.89
CA SER A 293 11.07 -13.82 -10.25
C SER A 293 11.32 -15.19 -10.90
N ARG A 294 12.50 -15.78 -10.66
CA ARG A 294 12.83 -17.12 -11.15
C ARG A 294 12.02 -18.21 -10.44
N GLU A 295 11.95 -18.16 -9.12
CA GLU A 295 11.20 -19.12 -8.30
C GLU A 295 9.72 -19.17 -8.65
N HIS A 296 9.11 -18.00 -8.91
CA HIS A 296 7.69 -17.87 -9.23
C HIS A 296 7.40 -17.85 -10.73
N LYS A 297 8.41 -18.05 -11.59
CA LYS A 297 8.28 -18.05 -13.06
C LYS A 297 7.63 -16.76 -13.60
N GLN A 298 8.00 -15.61 -13.04
CA GLN A 298 7.49 -14.28 -13.40
C GLN A 298 8.63 -13.32 -13.77
N PRO A 299 9.23 -13.44 -14.96
CA PRO A 299 10.42 -12.66 -15.33
C PRO A 299 10.18 -11.15 -15.32
N ARG A 300 8.97 -10.69 -15.63
CA ARG A 300 8.59 -9.28 -15.68
C ARG A 300 8.14 -8.68 -14.36
N TYR A 301 8.05 -9.48 -13.27
CA TYR A 301 7.46 -9.05 -12.00
C TYR A 301 7.95 -7.68 -11.51
N ILE A 302 9.27 -7.46 -11.49
CA ILE A 302 9.85 -6.21 -10.98
C ILE A 302 9.51 -5.01 -11.89
N LEU A 303 9.50 -5.21 -13.21
CA LEU A 303 9.10 -4.18 -14.17
C LEU A 303 7.63 -3.81 -13.99
N ASP A 304 6.76 -4.81 -13.96
CA ASP A 304 5.31 -4.61 -13.83
C ASP A 304 4.95 -4.00 -12.47
N LEU A 305 5.65 -4.38 -11.40
CA LEU A 305 5.52 -3.76 -10.08
C LEU A 305 5.90 -2.28 -10.11
N LEU A 306 7.02 -1.92 -10.76
CA LEU A 306 7.42 -0.52 -10.89
C LEU A 306 6.37 0.29 -11.65
N LEU A 307 5.84 -0.23 -12.74
CA LEU A 307 4.78 0.42 -13.53
C LEU A 307 3.49 0.57 -12.70
N SER A 308 3.11 -0.46 -11.95
CA SER A 308 1.99 -0.42 -11.02
C SER A 308 2.16 0.69 -9.97
N VAL A 309 3.34 0.80 -9.37
CA VAL A 309 3.64 1.85 -8.37
C VAL A 309 3.64 3.26 -8.99
N ILE A 310 4.05 3.42 -10.26
CA ILE A 310 3.93 4.70 -10.97
C ILE A 310 2.45 5.09 -11.12
N ILE A 311 1.60 4.16 -11.58
CA ILE A 311 0.16 4.37 -11.75
C ILE A 311 -0.48 4.70 -10.40
N LEU A 312 -0.27 3.87 -9.41
CA LEU A 312 -0.75 4.05 -8.02
C LEU A 312 -0.36 5.42 -7.47
N SER A 313 0.90 5.83 -7.65
CA SER A 313 1.38 7.12 -7.15
C SER A 313 0.64 8.28 -7.80
N CYS A 314 0.43 8.23 -9.12
CA CYS A 314 -0.34 9.25 -9.84
C CYS A 314 -1.80 9.32 -9.37
N GLN A 315 -2.46 8.17 -9.23
CA GLN A 315 -3.86 8.09 -8.79
C GLN A 315 -4.01 8.55 -7.34
N THR A 316 -3.10 8.12 -6.46
CA THR A 316 -3.07 8.58 -5.05
C THR A 316 -3.01 10.11 -4.98
N VAL A 317 -2.14 10.74 -5.77
CA VAL A 317 -2.01 12.20 -5.80
C VAL A 317 -3.27 12.87 -6.34
N GLU A 318 -3.92 12.30 -7.35
CA GLU A 318 -5.18 12.81 -7.90
C GLU A 318 -6.30 12.74 -6.87
N ILE A 319 -6.47 11.60 -6.20
CA ILE A 319 -7.47 11.43 -5.14
C ILE A 319 -7.21 12.41 -3.98
N VAL A 320 -5.96 12.54 -3.54
CA VAL A 320 -5.60 13.47 -2.45
C VAL A 320 -5.85 14.92 -2.85
N LYS A 321 -5.61 15.31 -4.10
CA LYS A 321 -5.90 16.67 -4.61
C LYS A 321 -7.40 16.96 -4.74
N SER A 322 -8.24 15.93 -4.89
CA SER A 322 -9.71 16.06 -4.95
C SER A 322 -10.39 16.13 -3.59
N LEU A 323 -9.65 15.91 -2.49
CA LEU A 323 -10.20 15.99 -1.14
C LEU A 323 -10.77 17.38 -0.84
N PRO A 324 -11.90 17.48 -0.12
CA PRO A 324 -12.46 18.77 0.26
C PRO A 324 -11.53 19.51 1.23
N LYS A 325 -11.78 20.81 1.38
CA LYS A 325 -11.07 21.60 2.40
C LYS A 325 -11.40 21.05 3.79
N LEU A 326 -10.38 21.05 4.66
CA LEU A 326 -10.54 20.58 6.03
C LEU A 326 -11.25 21.66 6.88
N ALA A 327 -12.57 21.65 6.85
CA ALA A 327 -13.42 22.49 7.70
C ALA A 327 -13.71 21.73 9.01
N ILE A 328 -13.11 22.18 10.14
CA ILE A 328 -13.20 21.60 11.50
C ILE A 328 -13.17 22.69 12.56
#